data_6c06a8eef5a8b92471b2ee4c77eb7cab
#
_entry.id   6c06a8eef5a8b92471b2ee4c77eb7cab
#
_cell.length_a   1.000
_cell.length_b   1.000
_cell.length_c   1.000
_cell.angle_alpha   90.00
_cell.angle_beta   90.00
_cell.angle_gamma   90.00
#
_symmetry.space_group_name_H-M   'P 1'
#
loop_
_entity.id
_entity.type
_entity.pdbx_description
1 polymer ?
#
loop_
_entity_poly.entity_id
_entity_poly.type
_entity_poly.pdbx_seq_one_letter_code
_entity_poly.pdbx_strand_id
1 'polypeptide(L)'
;MGSKSFLVVANSSASPERVWELLADATSWPRWSRVPAARYKKEGEPAPHGVGAIRDFGTGPIHSFEEVILFDPPRHFAYQLLSGLPIDGYCADVQLIPVGSGTRIEWAGTFDARPRFLGSFWKFVFARILIRGFAESLSKAAEALES
;
A
#
# COMPACT_ATOMS: atom_id res chain seq x y z
N MET A 1 21.02 -7.25 13.90
CA MET A 1 19.74 -6.64 13.57
C MET A 1 19.76 -6.23 12.13
N GLY A 2 18.88 -6.71 11.36
CA GLY A 2 18.75 -6.34 9.98
C GLY A 2 17.32 -5.99 9.67
N SER A 3 17.13 -5.39 8.50
CA SER A 3 15.81 -5.21 7.94
C SER A 3 15.56 -6.27 6.89
N LYS A 4 14.30 -6.57 6.66
CA LYS A 4 13.84 -7.41 5.56
C LYS A 4 13.16 -6.53 4.53
N SER A 5 13.35 -6.84 3.27
CA SER A 5 12.70 -6.10 2.20
C SER A 5 12.10 -7.07 1.18
N PHE A 6 11.08 -6.60 0.49
CA PHE A 6 10.47 -7.36 -0.60
C PHE A 6 10.02 -6.41 -1.68
N LEU A 7 9.89 -6.94 -2.89
CA LEU A 7 9.35 -6.21 -4.02
C LEU A 7 8.29 -7.07 -4.69
N VAL A 8 7.12 -6.48 -4.88
CA VAL A 8 6.03 -7.10 -5.62
C VAL A 8 5.79 -6.27 -6.88
N VAL A 9 5.66 -6.94 -8.00
CA VAL A 9 5.41 -6.30 -9.28
C VAL A 9 4.09 -6.79 -9.85
N ALA A 10 3.26 -5.85 -10.31
CA ALA A 10 2.04 -6.17 -11.04
C ALA A 10 1.98 -5.28 -12.27
N ASN A 11 1.40 -5.79 -13.33
CA ASN A 11 1.21 -5.01 -14.55
C ASN A 11 -0.27 -4.75 -14.77
N SER A 12 -0.60 -3.54 -15.18
CA SER A 12 -1.97 -3.14 -15.44
C SER A 12 -2.06 -2.51 -16.82
N SER A 13 -3.15 -2.76 -17.50
CA SER A 13 -3.42 -2.07 -18.77
C SER A 13 -3.93 -0.63 -18.52
N ALA A 14 -4.28 -0.31 -17.28
CA ALA A 14 -4.76 1.02 -16.91
C ALA A 14 -3.61 2.02 -16.84
N SER A 15 -3.93 3.29 -17.09
CA SER A 15 -2.95 4.37 -17.00
C SER A 15 -2.49 4.59 -15.57
N PRO A 16 -1.30 5.18 -15.37
CA PRO A 16 -0.86 5.52 -14.01
C PRO A 16 -1.84 6.41 -13.27
N GLU A 17 -2.52 7.31 -13.95
CA GLU A 17 -3.52 8.19 -13.36
C GLU A 17 -4.68 7.39 -12.75
N ARG A 18 -5.16 6.36 -13.45
CA ARG A 18 -6.25 5.52 -12.96
C ARG A 18 -5.81 4.67 -11.78
N VAL A 19 -4.61 4.10 -11.86
CA VAL A 19 -4.05 3.33 -10.74
C VAL A 19 -3.91 4.24 -9.52
N TRP A 20 -3.41 5.46 -9.73
CA TRP A 20 -3.21 6.44 -8.66
C TRP A 20 -4.50 6.79 -7.94
N GLU A 21 -5.59 7.00 -8.68
CA GLU A 21 -6.89 7.34 -8.09
C GLU A 21 -7.29 6.36 -6.98
N LEU A 22 -7.05 5.07 -7.22
CA LEU A 22 -7.42 4.04 -6.26
C LEU A 22 -6.39 3.89 -5.15
N LEU A 23 -5.12 3.97 -5.50
CA LEU A 23 -4.04 3.80 -4.53
C LEU A 23 -4.04 4.91 -3.48
N ALA A 24 -4.16 6.15 -3.94
CA ALA A 24 -4.03 7.31 -3.07
C ALA A 24 -5.24 7.54 -2.18
N ASP A 25 -6.42 7.16 -2.64
CA ASP A 25 -7.66 7.36 -1.87
C ASP A 25 -7.91 6.15 -0.98
N ALA A 26 -7.60 6.29 0.31
CA ALA A 26 -7.79 5.21 1.28
C ALA A 26 -9.24 4.71 1.28
N THR A 27 -10.21 5.58 1.11
CA THR A 27 -11.62 5.20 1.18
C THR A 27 -12.06 4.32 0.01
N SER A 28 -11.24 4.22 -1.05
CA SER A 28 -11.54 3.32 -2.16
C SER A 28 -11.17 1.87 -1.87
N TRP A 29 -10.24 1.65 -0.95
CA TRP A 29 -9.65 0.32 -0.72
C TRP A 29 -10.66 -0.79 -0.41
N PRO A 30 -11.72 -0.57 0.37
CA PRO A 30 -12.67 -1.66 0.61
C PRO A 30 -13.37 -2.18 -0.64
N ARG A 31 -13.42 -1.36 -1.70
CA ARG A 31 -14.08 -1.76 -2.95
C ARG A 31 -13.24 -2.71 -3.80
N TRP A 32 -11.91 -2.68 -3.64
CA TRP A 32 -11.04 -3.48 -4.49
C TRP A 32 -10.08 -4.38 -3.72
N SER A 33 -10.02 -4.25 -2.40
CA SER A 33 -9.13 -5.08 -1.58
C SER A 33 -9.93 -5.77 -0.48
N ARG A 34 -9.23 -6.56 0.34
CA ARG A 34 -9.85 -7.26 1.45
C ARG A 34 -9.97 -6.40 2.71
N VAL A 35 -9.59 -5.14 2.62
CA VAL A 35 -9.74 -4.20 3.72
C VAL A 35 -11.24 -3.99 3.95
N PRO A 36 -11.76 -4.26 5.16
CA PRO A 36 -13.21 -4.20 5.39
C PRO A 36 -13.75 -2.79 5.45
N ALA A 37 -12.95 -1.83 5.91
CA ALA A 37 -13.34 -0.43 6.01
C ALA A 37 -12.09 0.43 6.01
N ALA A 38 -12.22 1.66 5.53
CA ALA A 38 -11.11 2.59 5.48
C ALA A 38 -11.62 4.02 5.61
N ARG A 39 -10.87 4.83 6.36
CA ARG A 39 -11.17 6.25 6.54
C ARG A 39 -9.90 7.00 6.88
N TYR A 40 -9.98 8.32 6.90
CA TYR A 40 -8.86 9.16 7.33
C TYR A 40 -9.03 9.52 8.79
N LYS A 41 -8.04 9.15 9.61
CA LYS A 41 -7.96 9.64 10.98
C LYS A 41 -7.44 11.07 10.99
N LYS A 42 -6.62 11.42 10.00
CA LYS A 42 -6.08 12.76 9.81
C LYS A 42 -5.89 12.99 8.33
N GLU A 43 -6.26 14.16 7.84
CA GLU A 43 -6.02 14.53 6.45
C GLU A 43 -4.60 15.06 6.27
N GLY A 44 -4.04 14.84 5.09
CA GLY A 44 -2.70 15.28 4.75
C GLY A 44 -2.70 16.55 3.90
N GLU A 45 -1.54 16.85 3.34
CA GLU A 45 -1.35 17.97 2.43
C GLU A 45 -0.77 17.48 1.10
N PRO A 46 -1.46 17.63 -0.02
CA PRO A 46 -2.81 18.20 -0.18
C PRO A 46 -3.88 17.30 0.45
N ALA A 47 -4.94 17.93 0.92
CA ALA A 47 -6.02 17.20 1.58
C ALA A 47 -6.87 16.43 0.55
N PRO A 48 -7.42 15.30 0.92
CA PRO A 48 -7.17 14.58 2.17
C PRO A 48 -6.00 13.60 2.09
N HIS A 49 -5.50 13.26 0.89
CA HIS A 49 -4.67 12.09 0.63
C HIS A 49 -3.16 12.30 0.81
N GLY A 50 -2.71 13.55 0.90
CA GLY A 50 -1.29 13.88 0.79
C GLY A 50 -0.45 13.54 2.01
N VAL A 51 0.78 14.06 2.03
CA VAL A 51 1.75 13.78 3.10
C VAL A 51 1.17 14.18 4.46
N GLY A 52 1.34 13.31 5.44
CA GLY A 52 0.80 13.49 6.79
C GLY A 52 -0.57 12.88 6.98
N ALA A 53 -1.24 12.44 5.91
CA ALA A 53 -2.51 11.75 6.04
C ALA A 53 -2.32 10.47 6.86
N ILE A 54 -3.21 10.23 7.82
CA ILE A 54 -3.22 8.99 8.58
C ILE A 54 -4.44 8.20 8.14
N ARG A 55 -4.20 7.06 7.53
CA ARG A 55 -5.23 6.18 6.99
C ARG A 55 -5.55 5.13 8.05
N ASP A 56 -6.82 4.96 8.33
CA ASP A 56 -7.33 3.99 9.30
C ASP A 56 -8.01 2.86 8.52
N PHE A 57 -7.39 1.70 8.53
CA PHE A 57 -7.94 0.50 7.86
C PHE A 57 -8.41 -0.48 8.92
N GLY A 58 -9.66 -0.89 8.84
CA GLY A 58 -10.17 -1.92 9.73
C GLY A 58 -11.52 -1.59 10.35
N THR A 59 -12.01 -2.53 11.17
CA THR A 59 -13.29 -2.40 11.87
C THR A 59 -13.18 -2.98 13.28
N GLY A 60 -14.08 -2.52 14.17
CA GLY A 60 -14.14 -3.02 15.54
C GLY A 60 -12.83 -2.77 16.27
N PRO A 61 -12.28 -3.77 16.97
CA PRO A 61 -11.01 -3.59 17.68
C PRO A 61 -9.78 -3.78 16.82
N ILE A 62 -9.94 -4.12 15.53
CA ILE A 62 -8.81 -4.41 14.64
C ILE A 62 -8.66 -3.29 13.64
N HIS A 63 -7.65 -2.46 13.84
CA HIS A 63 -7.33 -1.32 12.97
C HIS A 63 -5.84 -1.28 12.71
N SER A 64 -5.46 -0.95 11.48
CA SER A 64 -4.09 -0.56 11.18
C SER A 64 -4.07 0.90 10.77
N PHE A 65 -3.06 1.62 11.25
CA PHE A 65 -2.90 3.05 10.96
C PHE A 65 -1.63 3.24 10.16
N GLU A 66 -1.75 3.95 9.05
CA GLU A 66 -0.63 4.22 8.14
C GLU A 66 -0.55 5.70 7.86
N GLU A 67 0.66 6.23 7.87
CA GLU A 67 0.90 7.64 7.56
C GLU A 67 1.56 7.76 6.19
N VAL A 68 1.02 8.64 5.35
CA VAL A 68 1.60 8.93 4.04
C VAL A 68 2.83 9.79 4.24
N ILE A 69 3.97 9.32 3.73
CA ILE A 69 5.25 10.03 3.89
C ILE A 69 5.81 10.55 2.58
N LEU A 70 5.26 10.12 1.44
CA LEU A 70 5.64 10.63 0.13
C LEU A 70 4.43 10.61 -0.79
N PHE A 71 4.20 11.68 -1.51
CA PHE A 71 3.01 11.84 -2.34
C PHE A 71 3.36 12.62 -3.60
N ASP A 72 3.66 11.88 -4.67
CA ASP A 72 4.05 12.47 -5.96
C ASP A 72 3.17 11.88 -7.07
N PRO A 73 1.96 12.45 -7.28
CA PRO A 73 1.03 11.93 -8.28
C PRO A 73 1.56 12.11 -9.70
N PRO A 74 1.33 11.18 -10.58
CA PRO A 74 0.74 9.87 -10.38
C PRO A 74 1.79 8.75 -10.32
N ARG A 75 2.98 9.02 -9.79
CA ARG A 75 4.16 8.17 -9.95
C ARG A 75 4.63 7.47 -8.69
N HIS A 76 4.59 8.16 -7.55
CA HIS A 76 5.32 7.67 -6.39
C HIS A 76 4.58 7.97 -5.10
N PHE A 77 4.30 6.92 -4.34
CA PHE A 77 3.53 6.97 -3.11
C PHE A 77 4.25 6.13 -2.06
N ALA A 78 4.43 6.68 -0.88
CA ALA A 78 5.05 5.91 0.20
C ALA A 78 4.30 6.14 1.50
N TYR A 79 4.28 5.10 2.34
CA TYR A 79 3.64 5.20 3.64
C TYR A 79 4.41 4.37 4.66
N GLN A 80 4.19 4.69 5.94
CA GLN A 80 4.73 3.93 7.05
C GLN A 80 3.62 3.46 7.95
N LEU A 81 3.77 2.26 8.49
CA LEU A 81 2.84 1.70 9.45
C LEU A 81 3.10 2.33 10.82
N LEU A 82 2.06 2.88 11.42
CA LEU A 82 2.16 3.44 12.78
C LEU A 82 1.82 2.38 13.81
N SER A 83 0.77 1.58 13.57
CA SER A 83 0.36 0.53 14.50
C SER A 83 -0.67 -0.39 13.85
N GLY A 84 -0.95 -1.51 14.50
CA GLY A 84 -2.06 -2.38 14.13
C GLY A 84 -1.69 -3.70 13.49
N LEU A 85 -0.45 -3.86 13.03
CA LEU A 85 0.03 -5.13 12.49
C LEU A 85 1.23 -5.60 13.33
N PRO A 86 1.44 -6.91 13.43
CA PRO A 86 2.54 -7.45 14.24
C PRO A 86 3.88 -7.38 13.51
N ILE A 87 4.18 -6.23 12.94
CA ILE A 87 5.40 -5.96 12.18
C ILE A 87 5.93 -4.61 12.65
N ASP A 88 7.21 -4.54 12.97
CA ASP A 88 7.83 -3.30 13.41
C ASP A 88 8.53 -2.61 12.24
N GLY A 89 8.41 -1.29 12.19
CA GLY A 89 9.17 -0.47 11.25
C GLY A 89 8.78 -0.66 9.80
N TYR A 90 7.54 -1.06 9.52
CA TYR A 90 7.12 -1.30 8.15
C TYR A 90 6.94 0.02 7.40
N CYS A 91 7.64 0.12 6.27
CA CYS A 91 7.47 1.19 5.30
C CYS A 91 7.25 0.57 3.94
N ALA A 92 6.39 1.17 3.16
CA ALA A 92 6.13 0.74 1.80
C ALA A 92 6.34 1.88 0.84
N ASP A 93 6.80 1.53 -0.35
CA ASP A 93 7.12 2.47 -1.42
C ASP A 93 6.51 1.92 -2.70
N VAL A 94 5.59 2.67 -3.29
CA VAL A 94 4.88 2.24 -4.49
C VAL A 94 5.24 3.15 -5.63
N GLN A 95 5.78 2.58 -6.70
CA GLN A 95 6.09 3.31 -7.92
C GLN A 95 5.17 2.85 -9.04
N LEU A 96 4.61 3.82 -9.75
CA LEU A 96 3.75 3.58 -10.91
C LEU A 96 4.52 4.00 -12.14
N ILE A 97 4.99 3.03 -12.91
CA ILE A 97 5.87 3.26 -14.04
C ILE A 97 5.06 3.11 -15.33
N PRO A 98 4.97 4.15 -16.15
CA PRO A 98 4.24 4.03 -17.42
C PRO A 98 4.94 3.03 -18.35
N VAL A 99 4.16 2.12 -18.92
CA VAL A 99 4.65 1.16 -19.93
C VAL A 99 3.62 1.15 -21.04
N GLY A 100 3.95 1.81 -22.16
CA GLY A 100 2.96 2.01 -23.21
C GLY A 100 1.79 2.82 -22.67
N SER A 101 0.57 2.32 -22.85
CA SER A 101 -0.62 2.95 -22.29
C SER A 101 -0.96 2.45 -20.89
N GLY A 102 -0.23 1.44 -20.41
CA GLY A 102 -0.49 0.84 -19.11
C GLY A 102 0.51 1.22 -18.05
N THR A 103 0.54 0.46 -16.98
CA THR A 103 1.34 0.77 -15.79
C THR A 103 2.00 -0.49 -15.24
N ARG A 104 3.27 -0.38 -14.90
CA ARG A 104 3.95 -1.35 -14.06
C ARG A 104 3.91 -0.82 -12.62
N ILE A 105 3.31 -1.61 -11.73
CA ILE A 105 3.19 -1.28 -10.31
C ILE A 105 4.33 -1.99 -9.59
N GLU A 106 5.22 -1.24 -8.96
CA GLU A 106 6.29 -1.78 -8.14
C GLU A 106 6.03 -1.40 -6.69
N TRP A 107 5.73 -2.39 -5.87
CA TRP A 107 5.37 -2.19 -4.47
C TRP A 107 6.45 -2.81 -3.61
N ALA A 108 7.31 -1.98 -3.05
CA ALA A 108 8.40 -2.42 -2.19
C ALA A 108 8.03 -2.19 -0.74
N GLY A 109 8.48 -3.11 0.12
CA GLY A 109 8.27 -2.96 1.55
C GLY A 109 9.54 -3.32 2.30
N THR A 110 9.76 -2.62 3.43
CA THR A 110 10.84 -2.96 4.36
C THR A 110 10.27 -2.97 5.77
N PHE A 111 10.79 -3.84 6.60
CA PHE A 111 10.43 -3.88 8.01
C PHE A 111 11.57 -4.46 8.83
N ASP A 112 11.52 -4.25 10.14
CA ASP A 112 12.57 -4.72 11.03
C ASP A 112 12.46 -6.22 11.22
N ALA A 113 13.60 -6.90 11.12
CA ALA A 113 13.69 -8.33 11.36
C ALA A 113 14.50 -8.60 12.61
N ARG A 114 14.00 -9.46 13.47
CA ARG A 114 14.71 -9.89 14.66
C ARG A 114 15.20 -11.33 14.41
N PRO A 115 16.51 -11.53 14.28
CA PRO A 115 17.05 -12.79 13.77
C PRO A 115 16.72 -14.01 14.62
N ARG A 116 16.47 -13.85 15.90
CA ARG A 116 16.19 -14.99 16.78
C ARG A 116 14.77 -15.54 16.68
N PHE A 117 13.90 -14.92 15.86
CA PHE A 117 12.50 -15.33 15.78
C PHE A 117 12.17 -15.95 14.45
N LEU A 118 11.80 -17.22 14.47
CA LEU A 118 11.19 -17.85 13.32
C LEU A 118 9.97 -17.07 12.85
N GLY A 119 9.28 -16.42 13.77
CA GLY A 119 8.15 -15.56 13.46
C GLY A 119 8.48 -14.45 12.48
N SER A 120 9.73 -13.94 12.45
CA SER A 120 10.12 -12.92 11.50
C SER A 120 10.04 -13.41 10.07
N PHE A 121 10.45 -14.67 9.83
CA PHE A 121 10.35 -15.26 8.50
C PHE A 121 8.89 -15.36 8.04
N TRP A 122 8.01 -15.86 8.91
CA TRP A 122 6.59 -15.99 8.59
C TRP A 122 5.92 -14.64 8.39
N LYS A 123 6.29 -13.63 9.19
CA LYS A 123 5.79 -12.27 9.00
C LYS A 123 6.20 -11.73 7.63
N PHE A 124 7.44 -11.99 7.22
CA PHE A 124 7.93 -11.59 5.90
C PHE A 124 7.11 -12.23 4.79
N VAL A 125 6.89 -13.56 4.86
CA VAL A 125 6.11 -14.28 3.86
C VAL A 125 4.69 -13.75 3.81
N PHE A 126 4.07 -13.58 4.97
CA PHE A 126 2.71 -13.06 5.06
C PHE A 126 2.59 -11.67 4.45
N ALA A 127 3.51 -10.78 4.81
CA ALA A 127 3.49 -9.41 4.29
C ALA A 127 3.64 -9.40 2.77
N ARG A 128 4.54 -10.22 2.23
CA ARG A 128 4.74 -10.29 0.79
C ARG A 128 3.49 -10.79 0.08
N ILE A 129 2.85 -11.84 0.62
CA ILE A 129 1.61 -12.37 0.04
C ILE A 129 0.50 -11.34 0.08
N LEU A 130 0.36 -10.63 1.21
CA LEU A 130 -0.66 -9.61 1.38
C LEU A 130 -0.48 -8.48 0.36
N ILE A 131 0.75 -7.98 0.22
CA ILE A 131 1.03 -6.89 -0.70
C ILE A 131 0.88 -7.34 -2.16
N ARG A 132 1.24 -8.59 -2.48
CA ARG A 132 0.99 -9.11 -3.83
C ARG A 132 -0.52 -9.09 -4.12
N GLY A 133 -1.34 -9.49 -3.17
CA GLY A 133 -2.79 -9.43 -3.32
C GLY A 133 -3.28 -8.01 -3.56
N PHE A 134 -2.77 -7.05 -2.81
CA PHE A 134 -3.12 -5.64 -3.00
C PHE A 134 -2.72 -5.16 -4.39
N ALA A 135 -1.49 -5.44 -4.81
CA ALA A 135 -1.00 -4.96 -6.12
C ALA A 135 -1.82 -5.53 -7.26
N GLU A 136 -2.15 -6.82 -7.21
CA GLU A 136 -2.96 -7.46 -8.25
C GLU A 136 -4.39 -6.95 -8.25
N SER A 137 -4.99 -6.78 -7.08
CA SER A 137 -6.34 -6.24 -6.97
C SER A 137 -6.41 -4.80 -7.44
N LEU A 138 -5.40 -4.00 -7.12
CA LEU A 138 -5.29 -2.62 -7.57
C LEU A 138 -5.23 -2.55 -9.10
N SER A 139 -4.39 -3.40 -9.71
CA SER A 139 -4.26 -3.46 -11.16
C SER A 139 -5.60 -3.73 -11.83
N LYS A 140 -6.33 -4.74 -11.35
CA LYS A 140 -7.61 -5.13 -11.95
C LYS A 140 -8.68 -4.07 -11.73
N ALA A 141 -8.71 -3.46 -10.56
CA ALA A 141 -9.68 -2.42 -10.25
C ALA A 141 -9.47 -1.19 -11.14
N ALA A 142 -8.22 -0.81 -11.35
CA ALA A 142 -7.89 0.31 -12.22
C ALA A 142 -8.28 0.03 -13.67
N GLU A 143 -8.07 -1.21 -14.13
CA GLU A 143 -8.49 -1.62 -15.48
C GLU A 143 -10.00 -1.50 -15.63
N ALA A 144 -10.74 -1.84 -14.61
CA ALA A 144 -12.21 -1.74 -14.64
C ALA A 144 -12.68 -0.29 -14.76
N LEU A 145 -11.92 0.67 -14.25
CA LEU A 145 -12.26 2.09 -14.39
C LEU A 145 -12.10 2.59 -15.83
N GLU A 146 -11.28 1.91 -16.63
CA GLU A 146 -11.02 2.34 -17.99
C GLU A 146 -11.91 1.65 -19.03
N SER A 147 -12.64 0.62 -18.62
CA SER A 147 -13.51 -0.10 -19.53
C SER A 147 -14.91 0.50 -19.64
#